data_35aec2818d497a15d856b29961fcb8c3
#
_entry.id   35aec2818d497a15d856b29961fcb8c3
#
_cell.length_a   1.000
_cell.length_b   1.000
_cell.length_c   1.000
_cell.angle_alpha   90.00
_cell.angle_beta   90.00
_cell.angle_gamma   90.00
#
_symmetry.space_group_name_H-M   'P 1'
#
loop_
_entity.id
_entity.type
_entity.pdbx_description
1 polymer ?
#
loop_
_entity_poly.entity_id
_entity_poly.type
_entity_poly.pdbx_seq_one_letter_code
_entity_poly.pdbx_strand_id
1 'polypeptide(L)'
;DFNCFGGFGQQGIGYKVDVLRAEIGNLLFGDGEKLPTILVGAGRLGSAVSSFISRDANGYKLLGVFDVNPDLIGKEMCGVPILPLSDLDKFCAEHHPEVAVLCVPRQSAMDLAGELVNQGIKGFWNFSHYDLSVEYPDVTVENVHLGDSLMSLGYRLRNQEK
;
A
#
# COMPACT_ATOMS: atom_id res chain seq x y z
N ASP A 1 -3.16 -20.85 12.48
CA ASP A 1 -3.71 -21.40 13.72
C ASP A 1 -3.56 -20.37 14.86
N PHE A 2 -4.70 -19.93 15.44
CA PHE A 2 -4.74 -18.90 16.50
C PHE A 2 -3.98 -19.28 17.78
N ASN A 3 -3.72 -20.54 18.02
CA ASN A 3 -2.91 -20.98 19.15
C ASN A 3 -1.45 -20.56 19.09
N CYS A 4 -0.96 -20.20 17.92
CA CYS A 4 0.39 -19.67 17.73
C CYS A 4 0.55 -18.22 18.22
N PHE A 5 -0.55 -17.53 18.52
CA PHE A 5 -0.57 -16.11 18.88
C PHE A 5 -0.57 -15.83 20.38
N GLY A 6 -0.20 -16.80 21.21
CA GLY A 6 0.12 -16.55 22.63
C GLY A 6 -1.01 -16.08 23.53
N GLY A 7 -2.13 -16.76 23.52
CA GLY A 7 -3.14 -16.56 24.57
C GLY A 7 -4.11 -15.40 24.35
N PHE A 8 -4.40 -15.07 23.11
CA PHE A 8 -5.43 -14.11 22.78
C PHE A 8 -6.83 -14.65 22.99
N GLY A 9 -7.63 -13.87 23.66
CA GLY A 9 -9.03 -14.09 23.82
C GLY A 9 -9.38 -15.26 24.73
N GLN A 10 -10.34 -15.04 25.57
CA GLN A 10 -11.05 -16.08 26.28
C GLN A 10 -12.21 -16.56 25.41
N GLN A 11 -12.60 -17.82 25.56
CA GLN A 11 -13.73 -18.39 24.84
C GLN A 11 -15.00 -17.55 25.07
N GLY A 12 -15.59 -17.05 23.99
CA GLY A 12 -16.76 -16.17 24.03
C GLY A 12 -16.49 -14.65 24.13
N ILE A 13 -15.21 -14.25 24.18
CA ILE A 13 -14.80 -12.85 24.13
C ILE A 13 -14.04 -12.60 22.84
N GLY A 14 -14.47 -11.63 22.04
CA GLY A 14 -13.77 -11.24 20.81
C GLY A 14 -12.36 -10.72 21.09
N TYR A 15 -11.47 -10.97 20.14
CA TYR A 15 -10.12 -10.40 20.19
C TYR A 15 -10.18 -8.87 20.08
N LYS A 16 -9.31 -8.19 20.81
CA LYS A 16 -9.07 -6.77 20.55
C LYS A 16 -8.33 -6.67 19.21
N VAL A 17 -8.95 -6.03 18.23
CA VAL A 17 -8.44 -5.93 16.86
C VAL A 17 -7.03 -5.34 16.83
N ASP A 18 -6.76 -4.34 17.65
CA ASP A 18 -5.44 -3.69 17.70
C ASP A 18 -4.35 -4.62 18.24
N VAL A 19 -4.67 -5.44 19.23
CA VAL A 19 -3.74 -6.43 19.79
C VAL A 19 -3.46 -7.54 18.77
N LEU A 20 -4.50 -8.07 18.15
CA LEU A 20 -4.37 -9.08 17.10
C LEU A 20 -3.55 -8.56 15.91
N ARG A 21 -3.77 -7.32 15.52
CA ARG A 21 -3.05 -6.66 14.45
C ARG A 21 -1.56 -6.50 14.77
N ALA A 22 -1.23 -6.06 15.99
CA ALA A 22 0.15 -5.94 16.45
C ALA A 22 0.87 -7.28 16.47
N GLU A 23 0.21 -8.33 16.95
CA GLU A 23 0.80 -9.67 17.00
C GLU A 23 0.97 -10.31 15.62
N ILE A 24 0.01 -10.15 14.72
CA ILE A 24 0.16 -10.56 13.32
C ILE A 24 1.33 -9.83 12.68
N GLY A 25 1.46 -8.52 12.90
CA GLY A 25 2.58 -7.74 12.44
C GLY A 25 3.91 -8.28 12.93
N ASN A 26 4.03 -8.56 14.22
CA ASN A 26 5.24 -9.14 14.83
C ASN A 26 5.57 -10.52 14.28
N LEU A 27 4.56 -11.36 14.03
CA LEU A 27 4.76 -12.69 13.46
C LEU A 27 5.19 -12.68 11.99
N LEU A 28 4.61 -11.78 11.21
CA LEU A 28 4.89 -11.69 9.78
C LEU A 28 6.20 -10.96 9.46
N PHE A 29 6.51 -9.93 10.24
CA PHE A 29 7.64 -9.04 9.96
C PHE A 29 8.77 -9.12 11.00
N GLY A 30 8.53 -9.81 12.13
CA GLY A 30 9.50 -9.96 13.22
C GLY A 30 9.91 -8.64 13.88
N ASP A 31 10.93 -8.68 14.70
CA ASP A 31 11.57 -7.48 15.28
C ASP A 31 12.48 -6.75 14.27
N GLY A 32 12.40 -7.13 12.99
CA GLY A 32 13.47 -6.85 12.08
C GLY A 32 13.15 -5.83 11.01
N GLU A 33 13.31 -6.24 9.78
CA GLU A 33 13.37 -5.33 8.66
C GLU A 33 11.98 -5.00 8.14
N LYS A 34 11.67 -3.71 8.14
CA LYS A 34 10.48 -3.20 7.46
C LYS A 34 10.70 -3.25 5.95
N LEU A 35 9.67 -3.60 5.21
CA LEU A 35 9.68 -3.61 3.75
C LEU A 35 9.87 -2.18 3.22
N PRO A 36 10.96 -1.92 2.49
CA PRO A 36 11.20 -0.61 1.91
C PRO A 36 10.18 -0.32 0.81
N THR A 37 9.43 0.76 1.00
CA THR A 37 8.23 1.08 0.25
C THR A 37 8.32 2.46 -0.39
N ILE A 38 7.87 2.58 -1.62
CA ILE A 38 7.64 3.86 -2.29
C ILE A 38 6.16 4.04 -2.60
N LEU A 39 5.73 5.29 -2.72
CA LEU A 39 4.37 5.65 -3.10
C LEU A 39 4.42 6.52 -4.35
N VAL A 40 3.60 6.20 -5.34
CA VAL A 40 3.44 6.99 -6.56
C VAL A 40 2.05 7.60 -6.58
N GLY A 41 2.00 8.92 -6.69
CA GLY A 41 0.78 9.72 -6.64
C GLY A 41 0.59 10.45 -5.31
N ALA A 42 0.99 11.71 -5.23
CA ALA A 42 0.95 12.54 -4.01
C ALA A 42 -0.35 13.36 -3.87
N GLY A 43 -1.42 12.94 -4.53
CA GLY A 43 -2.74 13.56 -4.40
C GLY A 43 -3.41 13.26 -3.06
N ARG A 44 -4.71 13.51 -2.98
CA ARG A 44 -5.49 13.29 -1.75
C ARG A 44 -5.45 11.85 -1.25
N LEU A 45 -5.61 10.89 -2.15
CA LEU A 45 -5.54 9.47 -1.81
C LEU A 45 -4.13 9.09 -1.36
N GLY A 46 -3.11 9.49 -2.09
CA GLY A 46 -1.71 9.25 -1.72
C GLY A 46 -1.37 9.83 -0.36
N SER A 47 -1.85 11.02 -0.04
CA SER A 47 -1.67 11.63 1.29
C SER A 47 -2.31 10.82 2.41
N ALA A 48 -3.55 10.34 2.22
CA ALA A 48 -4.22 9.50 3.20
C ALA A 48 -3.52 8.15 3.39
N VAL A 49 -3.14 7.52 2.28
CA VAL A 49 -2.46 6.21 2.29
C VAL A 49 -1.07 6.32 2.91
N SER A 50 -0.30 7.38 2.60
CA SER A 50 1.02 7.60 3.21
C SER A 50 0.93 7.81 4.72
N SER A 51 -0.09 8.54 5.20
CA SER A 51 -0.37 8.69 6.62
C SER A 51 -0.66 7.34 7.29
N PHE A 52 -1.45 6.49 6.65
CA PHE A 52 -1.74 5.15 7.14
C PHE A 52 -0.46 4.30 7.23
N ILE A 53 0.36 4.29 6.17
CA ILE A 53 1.62 3.53 6.16
C ILE A 53 2.55 3.99 7.28
N SER A 54 2.67 5.30 7.49
CA SER A 54 3.58 5.86 8.47
C SER A 54 3.16 5.63 9.93
N ARG A 55 1.85 5.54 10.20
CA ARG A 55 1.32 5.43 11.57
C ARG A 55 0.90 4.02 11.95
N ASP A 56 0.24 3.32 11.03
CA ASP A 56 -0.53 2.11 11.35
C ASP A 56 -0.01 0.84 10.67
N ALA A 57 0.77 0.98 9.59
CA ALA A 57 1.28 -0.16 8.86
C ALA A 57 2.62 -0.65 9.42
N ASN A 58 2.56 -1.49 10.43
CA ASN A 58 3.75 -2.18 10.93
C ASN A 58 4.33 -3.06 9.82
N GLY A 59 5.65 -3.06 9.68
CA GLY A 59 6.34 -3.87 8.68
C GLY A 59 6.62 -3.16 7.36
N TYR A 60 6.21 -1.92 7.19
CA TYR A 60 6.49 -1.10 6.01
C TYR A 60 7.25 0.17 6.39
N LYS A 61 8.19 0.57 5.54
CA LYS A 61 8.93 1.83 5.69
C LYS A 61 8.81 2.64 4.41
N LEU A 62 8.07 3.74 4.50
CA LEU A 62 7.96 4.68 3.38
C LEU A 62 9.29 5.41 3.20
N LEU A 63 9.92 5.27 2.03
CA LEU A 63 11.20 5.87 1.69
C LEU A 63 11.07 7.16 0.88
N GLY A 64 10.07 7.23 0.01
CA GLY A 64 9.84 8.36 -0.87
C GLY A 64 8.45 8.35 -1.48
N VAL A 65 8.02 9.51 -1.91
CA VAL A 65 6.77 9.72 -2.64
C VAL A 65 7.10 10.35 -3.98
N PHE A 66 6.46 9.90 -5.05
CA PHE A 66 6.71 10.38 -6.41
C PHE A 66 5.45 10.99 -7.02
N ASP A 67 5.62 12.10 -7.71
CA ASP A 67 4.54 12.75 -8.45
C ASP A 67 5.08 13.47 -9.69
N VAL A 68 4.19 13.81 -10.62
CA VAL A 68 4.50 14.63 -11.79
C VAL A 68 4.11 16.09 -11.59
N ASN A 69 3.33 16.41 -10.55
CA ASN A 69 2.84 17.75 -10.29
C ASN A 69 3.96 18.64 -9.69
N PRO A 70 4.41 19.67 -10.41
CA PRO A 70 5.49 20.54 -9.94
C PRO A 70 5.14 21.31 -8.66
N ASP A 71 3.86 21.53 -8.37
CA ASP A 71 3.41 22.22 -7.15
C ASP A 71 3.58 21.36 -5.88
N LEU A 72 3.70 20.05 -6.03
CA LEU A 72 3.91 19.11 -4.93
C LEU A 72 5.37 18.71 -4.75
N ILE A 73 6.12 18.65 -5.83
CA ILE A 73 7.55 18.28 -5.82
C ILE A 73 8.36 19.23 -4.95
N GLY A 74 9.22 18.68 -4.11
CA GLY A 74 10.05 19.42 -3.16
C GLY A 74 9.40 19.64 -1.80
N LYS A 75 8.12 19.32 -1.66
CA LYS A 75 7.44 19.27 -0.36
C LYS A 75 7.67 17.93 0.34
N GLU A 76 7.29 17.86 1.59
CA GLU A 76 7.32 16.61 2.37
C GLU A 76 5.92 16.06 2.59
N MET A 77 5.83 14.74 2.65
CA MET A 77 4.64 14.00 3.01
C MET A 77 5.00 12.93 4.03
N CYS A 78 4.47 13.06 5.25
CA CYS A 78 4.79 12.15 6.37
C CYS A 78 6.31 12.01 6.65
N GLY A 79 7.04 13.10 6.54
CA GLY A 79 8.48 13.15 6.79
C GLY A 79 9.37 12.64 5.67
N VAL A 80 8.80 12.27 4.52
CA VAL A 80 9.55 11.87 3.33
C VAL A 80 9.37 12.87 2.19
N PRO A 81 10.40 13.08 1.34
CA PRO A 81 10.30 14.04 0.25
C PRO A 81 9.36 13.57 -0.85
N ILE A 82 8.67 14.52 -1.47
CA ILE A 82 7.97 14.30 -2.73
C ILE A 82 8.96 14.61 -3.86
N LEU A 83 9.29 13.58 -4.62
CA LEU A 83 10.27 13.62 -5.69
C LEU A 83 9.59 13.62 -7.06
N PRO A 84 10.25 14.18 -8.09
CA PRO A 84 9.74 14.05 -9.44
C PRO A 84 9.83 12.60 -9.91
N LEU A 85 8.83 12.17 -10.68
CA LEU A 85 8.78 10.81 -11.21
C LEU A 85 10.01 10.46 -12.06
N SER A 86 10.63 11.46 -12.70
CA SER A 86 11.89 11.29 -13.45
C SER A 86 13.08 10.80 -12.61
N ASP A 87 13.02 10.95 -11.30
CA ASP A 87 14.08 10.48 -10.40
C ASP A 87 13.88 9.05 -9.90
N LEU A 88 12.80 8.39 -10.33
CA LEU A 88 12.42 7.06 -9.87
C LEU A 88 13.53 6.02 -10.06
N ASP A 89 14.11 5.95 -11.26
CA ASP A 89 15.18 4.99 -11.58
C ASP A 89 16.39 5.15 -10.67
N LYS A 90 16.85 6.38 -10.53
CA LYS A 90 17.98 6.71 -9.66
C LYS A 90 17.68 6.36 -8.21
N PHE A 91 16.50 6.71 -7.74
CA PHE A 91 16.07 6.44 -6.38
C PHE A 91 16.00 4.93 -6.10
N CYS A 92 15.41 4.16 -7.01
CA CYS A 92 15.34 2.71 -6.89
C CYS A 92 16.72 2.05 -6.90
N ALA A 93 17.62 2.53 -7.72
CA ALA A 93 19.00 2.05 -7.76
C ALA A 93 19.77 2.30 -6.45
N GLU A 94 19.51 3.41 -5.78
CA GLU A 94 20.17 3.79 -4.52
C GLU A 94 19.52 3.14 -3.28
N HIS A 95 18.19 3.00 -3.24
CA HIS A 95 17.44 2.63 -2.04
C HIS A 95 16.82 1.24 -2.08
N HIS A 96 16.75 0.61 -3.23
CA HIS A 96 16.23 -0.75 -3.43
C HIS A 96 14.84 -1.00 -2.81
N PRO A 97 13.80 -0.22 -3.13
CA PRO A 97 12.46 -0.48 -2.62
C PRO A 97 11.94 -1.82 -3.13
N GLU A 98 11.17 -2.50 -2.31
CA GLU A 98 10.57 -3.79 -2.66
C GLU A 98 9.06 -3.68 -2.91
N VAL A 99 8.44 -2.64 -2.39
CA VAL A 99 6.99 -2.41 -2.49
C VAL A 99 6.70 -1.06 -3.11
N ALA A 100 5.78 -1.02 -4.06
CA ALA A 100 5.22 0.20 -4.61
C ALA A 100 3.73 0.32 -4.31
N VAL A 101 3.33 1.48 -3.83
CA VAL A 101 1.92 1.84 -3.63
C VAL A 101 1.49 2.76 -4.76
N LEU A 102 0.49 2.36 -5.53
CA LEU A 102 0.03 3.09 -6.71
C LEU A 102 -1.27 3.84 -6.42
N CYS A 103 -1.17 5.16 -6.22
CA CYS A 103 -2.28 6.08 -6.02
C CYS A 103 -2.46 7.02 -7.22
N VAL A 104 -2.34 6.47 -8.41
CA VAL A 104 -2.40 7.18 -9.70
C VAL A 104 -3.56 6.66 -10.56
N PRO A 105 -4.01 7.40 -11.57
CA PRO A 105 -5.00 6.91 -12.52
C PRO A 105 -4.52 5.65 -13.25
N ARG A 106 -5.49 4.88 -13.74
CA ARG A 106 -5.24 3.62 -14.44
C ARG A 106 -4.18 3.73 -15.54
N GLN A 107 -4.26 4.74 -16.39
CA GLN A 107 -3.32 4.92 -17.50
C GLN A 107 -1.90 5.12 -16.99
N SER A 108 -1.72 5.97 -15.98
CA SER A 108 -0.40 6.20 -15.38
C SER A 108 0.19 4.92 -14.76
N ALA A 109 -0.65 4.11 -14.13
CA ALA A 109 -0.20 2.82 -13.59
C ALA A 109 0.24 1.84 -14.69
N MET A 110 -0.50 1.78 -15.80
CA MET A 110 -0.11 0.99 -16.97
C MET A 110 1.26 1.40 -17.51
N ASP A 111 1.48 2.69 -17.65
CA ASP A 111 2.72 3.23 -18.21
C ASP A 111 3.93 2.99 -17.28
N LEU A 112 3.71 2.95 -15.97
CA LEU A 112 4.77 2.81 -14.97
C LEU A 112 5.06 1.37 -14.52
N ALA A 113 4.10 0.47 -14.69
CA ALA A 113 4.20 -0.89 -14.12
C ALA A 113 5.46 -1.62 -14.56
N GLY A 114 5.75 -1.62 -15.86
CA GLY A 114 6.93 -2.29 -16.40
C GLY A 114 8.24 -1.72 -15.89
N GLU A 115 8.34 -0.41 -15.77
CA GLU A 115 9.50 0.27 -15.20
C GLU A 115 9.72 -0.13 -13.75
N LEU A 116 8.69 -0.08 -12.92
CA LEU A 116 8.75 -0.47 -11.51
C LEU A 116 9.15 -1.94 -11.31
N VAL A 117 8.61 -2.84 -12.12
CA VAL A 117 9.00 -4.26 -12.10
C VAL A 117 10.47 -4.42 -12.49
N ASN A 118 10.93 -3.72 -13.50
CA ASN A 118 12.34 -3.76 -13.93
C ASN A 118 13.30 -3.18 -12.89
N GLN A 119 12.83 -2.25 -12.06
CA GLN A 119 13.58 -1.67 -10.94
C GLN A 119 13.65 -2.59 -9.71
N GLY A 120 12.99 -3.73 -9.73
CA GLY A 120 13.07 -4.73 -8.67
C GLY A 120 11.92 -4.68 -7.67
N ILE A 121 10.85 -3.95 -7.96
CA ILE A 121 9.63 -3.99 -7.14
C ILE A 121 9.01 -5.39 -7.22
N LYS A 122 8.74 -5.97 -6.06
CA LYS A 122 8.18 -7.32 -5.91
C LYS A 122 6.72 -7.34 -5.52
N GLY A 123 6.26 -6.27 -4.88
CA GLY A 123 4.91 -6.14 -4.37
C GLY A 123 4.26 -4.81 -4.73
N PHE A 124 2.98 -4.85 -5.06
CA PHE A 124 2.18 -3.67 -5.40
C PHE A 124 0.93 -3.60 -4.55
N TRP A 125 0.74 -2.49 -3.85
CA TRP A 125 -0.54 -2.12 -3.26
C TRP A 125 -1.22 -1.14 -4.22
N ASN A 126 -2.21 -1.63 -4.94
CA ASN A 126 -2.70 -0.99 -6.15
C ASN A 126 -4.10 -0.40 -5.98
N PHE A 127 -4.18 0.92 -6.08
CA PHE A 127 -5.44 1.69 -6.03
C PHE A 127 -5.88 2.18 -7.43
N SER A 128 -5.15 1.83 -8.49
CA SER A 128 -5.30 2.46 -9.82
C SER A 128 -6.36 1.84 -10.72
N HIS A 129 -7.02 0.75 -10.33
CA HIS A 129 -7.93 -0.04 -11.17
C HIS A 129 -7.27 -0.72 -12.40
N TYR A 130 -5.95 -0.70 -12.51
CA TYR A 130 -5.22 -1.49 -13.49
C TYR A 130 -4.76 -2.80 -12.85
N ASP A 131 -5.10 -3.92 -13.44
CA ASP A 131 -4.70 -5.23 -12.91
C ASP A 131 -3.31 -5.62 -13.45
N LEU A 132 -2.29 -5.29 -12.65
CA LEU A 132 -0.89 -5.64 -12.98
C LEU A 132 -0.65 -7.15 -13.01
N SER A 133 -1.41 -7.94 -12.26
CA SER A 133 -1.17 -9.38 -12.14
C SER A 133 -1.33 -10.14 -13.44
N VAL A 134 -2.08 -9.60 -14.39
CA VAL A 134 -2.28 -10.19 -15.72
C VAL A 134 -1.03 -10.10 -16.57
N GLU A 135 -0.36 -8.94 -16.57
CA GLU A 135 0.87 -8.72 -17.38
C GLU A 135 2.14 -9.16 -16.65
N TYR A 136 2.14 -9.08 -15.31
CA TYR A 136 3.29 -9.37 -14.47
C TYR A 136 2.96 -10.46 -13.44
N PRO A 137 2.84 -11.73 -13.85
CA PRO A 137 2.40 -12.80 -12.96
C PRO A 137 3.39 -13.15 -11.84
N ASP A 138 4.65 -12.72 -11.95
CA ASP A 138 5.69 -13.00 -10.97
C ASP A 138 5.74 -12.00 -9.82
N VAL A 139 4.94 -10.91 -9.87
CA VAL A 139 4.86 -9.94 -8.78
C VAL A 139 3.62 -10.17 -7.95
N THR A 140 3.71 -9.83 -6.66
CA THR A 140 2.57 -9.90 -5.75
C THR A 140 1.76 -8.61 -5.84
N VAL A 141 0.47 -8.71 -6.13
CA VAL A 141 -0.43 -7.55 -6.27
C VAL A 141 -1.62 -7.68 -5.34
N GLU A 142 -1.84 -6.66 -4.53
CA GLU A 142 -3.07 -6.46 -3.77
C GLU A 142 -3.83 -5.28 -4.36
N ASN A 143 -5.00 -5.55 -4.91
CA ASN A 143 -5.87 -4.53 -5.50
C ASN A 143 -6.87 -4.00 -4.47
N VAL A 144 -6.99 -2.68 -4.39
CA VAL A 144 -7.98 -2.00 -3.55
C VAL A 144 -8.95 -1.22 -4.44
N HIS A 145 -10.22 -1.60 -4.37
CA HIS A 145 -11.31 -0.96 -5.11
C HIS A 145 -12.28 -0.30 -4.13
N LEU A 146 -12.00 0.94 -3.75
CA LEU A 146 -12.81 1.69 -2.78
C LEU A 146 -14.26 1.87 -3.24
N GLY A 147 -14.46 2.10 -4.53
CA GLY A 147 -15.79 2.26 -5.11
C GLY A 147 -16.64 0.99 -5.04
N ASP A 148 -16.05 -0.17 -5.22
CA ASP A 148 -16.76 -1.45 -5.19
C ASP A 148 -17.32 -1.76 -3.81
N SER A 149 -16.58 -1.44 -2.76
CA SER A 149 -17.04 -1.59 -1.38
C SER A 149 -18.24 -0.70 -1.08
N LEU A 150 -18.24 0.54 -1.53
CA LEU A 150 -19.36 1.47 -1.37
C LEU A 150 -20.59 1.02 -2.16
N MET A 151 -20.41 0.56 -3.39
CA MET A 151 -21.50 0.01 -4.21
C MET A 151 -22.11 -1.24 -3.57
N SER A 152 -21.31 -2.11 -2.99
CA SER A 152 -21.77 -3.30 -2.27
C SER A 152 -22.66 -2.92 -1.06
N LEU A 153 -22.27 -1.89 -0.32
CA LEU A 153 -23.09 -1.35 0.77
C LEU A 153 -24.46 -0.87 0.27
N GLY A 154 -24.47 -0.07 -0.79
CA GLY A 154 -25.70 0.42 -1.39
C GLY A 154 -26.63 -0.68 -1.87
N TYR A 155 -26.08 -1.70 -2.51
CA TYR A 155 -26.82 -2.87 -2.97
C TYR A 155 -27.46 -3.63 -1.81
N ARG A 156 -26.72 -3.88 -0.73
CA ARG A 156 -27.23 -4.56 0.48
C ARG A 156 -28.37 -3.78 1.14
N LEU A 157 -28.24 -2.47 1.26
CA LEU A 157 -29.28 -1.62 1.85
C LEU A 157 -30.58 -1.69 1.06
N ARG A 158 -30.50 -1.59 -0.28
CA ARG A 158 -31.71 -1.67 -1.14
C ARG A 158 -32.39 -3.04 -1.14
N ASN A 159 -31.65 -4.10 -0.86
CA ASN A 159 -32.21 -5.46 -0.83
C ASN A 159 -32.71 -5.90 0.56
N GLN A 160 -32.42 -5.14 1.62
CA GLN A 160 -32.99 -5.37 2.95
C GLN A 160 -34.41 -4.84 3.11
N GLU A 161 -34.86 -3.94 2.22
CA GLU A 161 -36.21 -3.36 2.23
C GLU A 161 -37.27 -4.24 1.50
N LYS A 162 -36.89 -5.42 1.04
CA LYS A 162 -37.76 -6.44 0.46
C LYS A 162 -37.92 -7.64 1.39
#